data_4a302c7e030486b6ded92ca9b860b298
#
_entry.id   4a302c7e030486b6ded92ca9b860b298
#
_cell.length_a   1.000
_cell.length_b   1.000
_cell.length_c   1.000
_cell.angle_alpha   90.00
_cell.angle_beta   90.00
_cell.angle_gamma   90.00
#
_symmetry.space_group_name_H-M   'P 1'
#
loop_
_entity.id
_entity.type
_entity.pdbx_description
1 polymer ?
#
loop_
_entity_poly.entity_id
_entity_poly.type
_entity_poly.pdbx_seq_one_letter_code
_entity_poly.pdbx_strand_id
1 'polypeptide(L)'
;LFRSCERQINYLFHDRINGILPPFVNLGVLGLNYGLQASQFTATSTTAECQTLSNPMYVHSIPNNNDNQDIVSMGTNSALLAKTVIENSYQVMAIQFMGMAQAIDYLKIQDRLSSKSRQVYEEIRSFFPVFTNDTPKYKEIEMMIDYLKKEDK
;
A
#
# COMPACT_ATOMS: atom_id res chain seq x y z
N LEU A 1 -0.13 -4.05 -9.69
CA LEU A 1 -0.90 -3.48 -8.60
C LEU A 1 -0.04 -2.54 -7.73
N PHE A 2 0.96 -3.04 -7.00
CA PHE A 2 1.77 -2.23 -6.05
C PHE A 2 2.42 -1.00 -6.68
N ARG A 3 2.91 -1.07 -7.93
CA ARG A 3 3.49 0.09 -8.62
C ARG A 3 2.47 1.17 -8.94
N SER A 4 1.25 0.78 -9.31
CA SER A 4 0.17 1.75 -9.53
C SER A 4 -0.25 2.42 -8.22
N CYS A 5 -0.38 1.64 -7.15
CA CYS A 5 -0.71 2.15 -5.82
C CYS A 5 0.36 3.13 -5.31
N GLU A 6 1.65 2.77 -5.44
CA GLU A 6 2.76 3.66 -5.06
C GLU A 6 2.73 4.99 -5.83
N ARG A 7 2.48 4.96 -7.15
CA ARG A 7 2.35 6.17 -7.96
C ARG A 7 1.18 7.03 -7.55
N GLN A 8 0.06 6.43 -7.17
CA GLN A 8 -1.10 7.15 -6.66
C GLN A 8 -0.84 7.73 -5.27
N ILE A 9 -0.13 7.01 -4.39
CA ILE A 9 0.34 7.55 -3.10
C ILE A 9 1.23 8.78 -3.34
N ASN A 10 2.22 8.67 -4.23
CA ASN A 10 3.10 9.80 -4.55
C ASN A 10 2.30 11.00 -5.07
N TYR A 11 1.31 10.79 -5.94
CA TYR A 11 0.43 11.86 -6.43
C TYR A 11 -0.37 12.50 -5.29
N LEU A 12 -1.01 11.70 -4.43
CA LEU A 12 -1.81 12.21 -3.30
C LEU A 12 -0.97 12.99 -2.29
N PHE A 13 0.27 12.56 -2.04
CA PHE A 13 1.12 13.11 -0.98
C PHE A 13 2.00 14.26 -1.44
N HIS A 14 2.03 14.56 -2.73
CA HIS A 14 2.86 15.60 -3.32
C HIS A 14 2.02 16.84 -3.68
N ASP A 15 1.97 17.81 -2.80
CA ASP A 15 1.18 19.04 -2.92
C ASP A 15 1.39 19.80 -4.24
N ARG A 16 2.62 19.87 -4.73
CA ARG A 16 2.94 20.56 -6.01
C ARG A 16 2.48 19.78 -7.25
N ILE A 17 2.27 18.47 -7.14
CA ILE A 17 1.78 17.65 -8.27
C ILE A 17 0.26 17.67 -8.31
N ASN A 18 -0.41 17.45 -7.18
CA ASN A 18 -1.87 17.42 -7.14
C ASN A 18 -2.51 18.81 -7.06
N GLY A 19 -1.81 19.80 -6.48
CA GLY A 19 -2.23 21.20 -6.41
C GLY A 19 -3.42 21.50 -5.49
N ILE A 20 -3.97 20.52 -4.79
CA ILE A 20 -5.17 20.66 -3.96
C ILE A 20 -5.05 20.09 -2.55
N LEU A 21 -4.16 19.10 -2.33
CA LEU A 21 -3.95 18.47 -1.03
C LEU A 21 -2.67 19.00 -0.38
N PRO A 22 -2.62 19.08 0.95
CA PRO A 22 -1.39 19.43 1.65
C PRO A 22 -0.35 18.31 1.53
N PRO A 23 0.96 18.60 1.73
CA PRO A 23 1.98 17.58 1.72
C PRO A 23 1.61 16.40 2.64
N PHE A 24 1.76 15.18 2.14
CA PHE A 24 1.46 13.92 2.89
C PHE A 24 0.04 13.85 3.46
N VAL A 25 -0.89 14.58 2.85
CA VAL A 25 -2.28 14.76 3.32
C VAL A 25 -2.32 15.12 4.82
N ASN A 26 -1.42 16.03 5.22
CA ASN A 26 -1.30 16.49 6.60
C ASN A 26 -2.46 17.44 6.95
N LEU A 27 -3.30 17.06 7.91
CA LEU A 27 -4.41 17.87 8.42
C LEU A 27 -4.02 18.72 9.65
N GLY A 28 -2.79 18.52 10.15
CA GLY A 28 -2.23 19.27 11.27
C GLY A 28 -1.48 20.53 10.82
N VAL A 29 -0.65 21.05 11.71
CA VAL A 29 0.16 22.26 11.47
C VAL A 29 1.39 21.89 10.64
N LEU A 30 1.54 22.48 9.47
CA LEU A 30 2.72 22.28 8.62
C LEU A 30 3.99 22.72 9.35
N GLY A 31 5.03 21.89 9.28
CA GLY A 31 6.30 22.10 9.97
C GLY A 31 6.34 21.55 11.40
N LEU A 32 5.18 21.26 12.00
CA LEU A 32 5.06 20.57 13.29
C LEU A 32 4.60 19.13 13.11
N ASN A 33 3.66 18.92 12.20
CA ASN A 33 3.12 17.61 11.86
C ASN A 33 3.52 17.22 10.43
N TYR A 34 3.72 15.94 10.22
CA TYR A 34 4.18 15.35 8.95
C TYR A 34 3.13 14.46 8.25
N GLY A 35 1.96 14.28 8.89
CA GLY A 35 0.86 13.48 8.33
C GLY A 35 1.27 12.03 8.03
N LEU A 36 1.10 11.59 6.78
CA LEU A 36 1.43 10.23 6.34
C LEU A 36 2.84 10.08 5.73
N GLN A 37 3.76 11.02 5.99
CA GLN A 37 5.13 10.97 5.42
C GLN A 37 5.85 9.66 5.75
N ALA A 38 5.86 9.24 7.01
CA ALA A 38 6.51 8.00 7.43
C ALA A 38 5.88 6.76 6.77
N SER A 39 4.56 6.77 6.57
CA SER A 39 3.86 5.71 5.85
C SER A 39 4.24 5.66 4.36
N GLN A 40 4.53 6.81 3.74
CA GLN A 40 5.05 6.83 2.37
C GLN A 40 6.42 6.16 2.25
N PHE A 41 7.32 6.38 3.21
CA PHE A 41 8.61 5.68 3.22
C PHE A 41 8.42 4.16 3.28
N THR A 42 7.48 3.68 4.10
CA THR A 42 7.12 2.27 4.15
C THR A 42 6.61 1.78 2.79
N ALA A 43 5.68 2.48 2.15
CA ALA A 43 5.15 2.09 0.84
C ALA A 43 6.26 2.05 -0.24
N THR A 44 7.16 3.01 -0.24
CA THR A 44 8.29 3.07 -1.19
C THR A 44 9.26 1.92 -0.97
N SER A 45 9.64 1.65 0.28
CA SER A 45 10.54 0.54 0.63
C SER A 45 9.93 -0.82 0.25
N THR A 46 8.67 -1.04 0.59
CA THR A 46 7.92 -2.26 0.24
C THR A 46 7.80 -2.44 -1.27
N THR A 47 7.61 -1.34 -2.02
CA THR A 47 7.60 -1.38 -3.50
C THR A 47 8.96 -1.76 -4.06
N ALA A 48 10.06 -1.24 -3.51
CA ALA A 48 11.42 -1.59 -3.90
C ALA A 48 11.72 -3.08 -3.64
N GLU A 49 11.28 -3.61 -2.51
CA GLU A 49 11.38 -5.05 -2.21
C GLU A 49 10.61 -5.89 -3.23
N CYS A 50 9.37 -5.53 -3.57
CA CYS A 50 8.60 -6.21 -4.61
C CYS A 50 9.32 -6.22 -5.97
N GLN A 51 10.01 -5.14 -6.33
CA GLN A 51 10.80 -5.07 -7.55
C GLN A 51 11.99 -6.03 -7.50
N THR A 52 12.66 -6.13 -6.36
CA THR A 52 13.77 -7.08 -6.14
C THR A 52 13.28 -8.53 -6.24
N LEU A 53 12.12 -8.84 -5.65
CA LEU A 53 11.51 -10.17 -5.69
C LEU A 53 10.95 -10.54 -7.08
N SER A 54 10.92 -9.63 -8.04
CA SER A 54 10.43 -9.87 -9.41
C SER A 54 11.44 -10.59 -10.31
N ASN A 55 12.59 -11.00 -9.80
CA ASN A 55 13.57 -11.77 -10.57
C ASN A 55 12.96 -13.09 -11.07
N PRO A 56 13.07 -13.39 -12.37
CA PRO A 56 12.47 -14.59 -12.94
C PRO A 56 13.21 -15.85 -12.48
N MET A 57 12.52 -16.76 -11.82
CA MET A 57 13.11 -18.00 -11.31
C MET A 57 13.46 -19.01 -12.41
N TYR A 58 12.83 -18.91 -13.57
CA TYR A 58 13.08 -19.84 -14.70
C TYR A 58 14.50 -19.72 -15.30
N VAL A 59 15.24 -18.66 -14.97
CA VAL A 59 16.66 -18.53 -15.39
C VAL A 59 17.62 -19.31 -14.50
N HIS A 60 17.12 -19.86 -13.36
CA HIS A 60 17.89 -20.61 -12.40
C HIS A 60 17.60 -22.11 -12.53
N SER A 61 18.15 -22.75 -13.57
CA SER A 61 18.06 -24.20 -13.72
C SER A 61 19.28 -24.86 -13.06
N ILE A 62 19.02 -25.69 -12.06
CA ILE A 62 20.05 -26.39 -11.29
C ILE A 62 19.81 -27.89 -11.42
N PRO A 63 20.73 -28.64 -12.09
CA PRO A 63 20.60 -30.07 -12.24
C PRO A 63 20.54 -30.78 -10.88
N ASN A 64 19.73 -31.86 -10.80
CA ASN A 64 19.65 -32.71 -9.63
C ASN A 64 19.33 -34.17 -10.03
N ASN A 65 19.25 -35.06 -9.05
CA ASN A 65 18.90 -36.46 -9.24
C ASN A 65 19.81 -37.14 -10.27
N ASN A 66 21.14 -37.02 -10.11
CA ASN A 66 22.16 -37.52 -11.05
C ASN A 66 21.94 -37.04 -12.49
N ASP A 67 21.68 -35.75 -12.64
CA ASP A 67 21.41 -35.09 -13.93
C ASP A 67 20.18 -35.61 -14.71
N ASN A 68 19.36 -36.45 -14.04
CA ASN A 68 18.10 -36.86 -14.61
C ASN A 68 17.08 -35.71 -14.75
N GLN A 69 17.30 -34.64 -13.97
CA GLN A 69 16.57 -33.38 -14.04
C GLN A 69 17.57 -32.22 -14.24
N ASP A 70 17.89 -31.93 -15.46
CA ASP A 70 18.84 -30.89 -15.88
C ASP A 70 18.17 -29.53 -16.10
N ILE A 71 16.88 -29.52 -16.45
CA ILE A 71 16.08 -28.30 -16.63
C ILE A 71 14.93 -28.32 -15.63
N VAL A 72 15.00 -27.43 -14.63
CA VAL A 72 14.04 -27.34 -13.54
C VAL A 72 13.43 -25.95 -13.50
N SER A 73 12.09 -25.86 -13.50
CA SER A 73 11.36 -24.59 -13.54
C SER A 73 11.43 -23.78 -12.26
N MET A 74 11.87 -24.37 -11.14
CA MET A 74 11.88 -23.74 -9.81
C MET A 74 10.51 -23.13 -9.39
N GLY A 75 9.40 -23.78 -9.79
CA GLY A 75 8.04 -23.28 -9.63
C GLY A 75 7.66 -23.03 -8.17
N THR A 76 8.06 -23.89 -7.24
CA THR A 76 7.81 -23.68 -5.82
C THR A 76 8.48 -22.42 -5.28
N ASN A 77 9.74 -22.17 -5.66
CA ASN A 77 10.45 -20.95 -5.29
C ASN A 77 9.75 -19.72 -5.85
N SER A 78 9.33 -19.78 -7.10
CA SER A 78 8.55 -18.70 -7.75
C SER A 78 7.24 -18.43 -7.01
N ALA A 79 6.51 -19.47 -6.60
CA ALA A 79 5.27 -19.33 -5.85
C ALA A 79 5.48 -18.69 -4.46
N LEU A 80 6.58 -19.03 -3.77
CA LEU A 80 6.92 -18.42 -2.48
C LEU A 80 7.24 -16.93 -2.62
N LEU A 81 8.01 -16.55 -3.66
CA LEU A 81 8.29 -15.14 -3.96
C LEU A 81 6.99 -14.39 -4.31
N ALA A 82 6.13 -14.98 -5.14
CA ALA A 82 4.84 -14.39 -5.50
C ALA A 82 3.96 -14.17 -4.27
N LYS A 83 3.93 -15.11 -3.31
CA LYS A 83 3.22 -14.94 -2.04
C LYS A 83 3.71 -13.70 -1.29
N THR A 84 5.01 -13.52 -1.15
CA THR A 84 5.59 -12.34 -0.49
C THR A 84 5.20 -11.05 -1.22
N VAL A 85 5.25 -11.04 -2.55
CA VAL A 85 4.84 -9.86 -3.34
C VAL A 85 3.37 -9.53 -3.15
N ILE A 86 2.49 -10.53 -3.04
CA ILE A 86 1.06 -10.32 -2.76
C ILE A 86 0.88 -9.68 -1.37
N GLU A 87 1.52 -10.23 -0.33
CA GLU A 87 1.44 -9.67 1.02
C GLU A 87 1.93 -8.20 1.06
N ASN A 88 3.06 -7.93 0.43
CA ASN A 88 3.61 -6.59 0.28
C ASN A 88 2.67 -5.64 -0.48
N SER A 89 1.95 -6.15 -1.48
CA SER A 89 0.98 -5.36 -2.25
C SER A 89 -0.18 -4.89 -1.37
N TYR A 90 -0.67 -5.71 -0.45
CA TYR A 90 -1.69 -5.31 0.52
C TYR A 90 -1.20 -4.18 1.43
N GLN A 91 0.06 -4.18 1.84
CA GLN A 91 0.63 -3.11 2.66
C GLN A 91 0.65 -1.78 1.89
N VAL A 92 1.08 -1.78 0.62
CA VAL A 92 1.09 -0.56 -0.20
C VAL A 92 -0.34 -0.07 -0.45
N MET A 93 -1.29 -0.98 -0.74
CA MET A 93 -2.71 -0.63 -0.88
C MET A 93 -3.29 -0.04 0.41
N ALA A 94 -2.98 -0.61 1.56
CA ALA A 94 -3.43 -0.12 2.86
C ALA A 94 -3.05 1.35 3.06
N ILE A 95 -1.80 1.71 2.79
CA ILE A 95 -1.32 3.10 2.90
C ILE A 95 -2.02 4.01 1.89
N GLN A 96 -2.31 3.53 0.68
CA GLN A 96 -3.08 4.27 -0.31
C GLN A 96 -4.50 4.58 0.20
N PHE A 97 -5.21 3.58 0.74
CA PHE A 97 -6.56 3.77 1.27
C PHE A 97 -6.59 4.74 2.46
N MET A 98 -5.58 4.66 3.34
CA MET A 98 -5.42 5.63 4.44
C MET A 98 -5.23 7.05 3.90
N GLY A 99 -4.40 7.22 2.88
CA GLY A 99 -4.20 8.51 2.22
C GLY A 99 -5.47 9.05 1.56
N MET A 100 -6.22 8.19 0.87
CA MET A 100 -7.51 8.58 0.27
C MET A 100 -8.53 9.00 1.33
N ALA A 101 -8.64 8.26 2.44
CA ALA A 101 -9.55 8.62 3.51
C ALA A 101 -9.21 9.99 4.10
N GLN A 102 -7.93 10.27 4.42
CA GLN A 102 -7.50 11.58 4.88
C GLN A 102 -7.76 12.71 3.85
N ALA A 103 -7.59 12.42 2.55
CA ALA A 103 -7.86 13.38 1.48
C ALA A 103 -9.35 13.73 1.39
N ILE A 104 -10.24 12.76 1.55
CA ILE A 104 -11.70 12.96 1.58
C ILE A 104 -12.07 13.92 2.72
N ASP A 105 -11.49 13.76 3.91
CA ASP A 105 -11.75 14.65 5.05
C ASP A 105 -11.19 16.05 4.82
N TYR A 106 -9.98 16.16 4.31
CA TYR A 106 -9.40 17.46 3.98
C TYR A 106 -10.27 18.24 2.99
N LEU A 107 -10.72 17.58 1.94
CA LEU A 107 -11.55 18.18 0.90
C LEU A 107 -13.02 18.36 1.29
N LYS A 108 -13.45 17.73 2.41
CA LYS A 108 -14.85 17.75 2.89
C LYS A 108 -15.84 17.29 1.82
N ILE A 109 -15.52 16.20 1.13
CA ILE A 109 -16.30 15.67 0.00
C ILE A 109 -17.08 14.39 0.32
N GLN A 110 -17.29 14.06 1.59
CA GLN A 110 -18.00 12.86 2.04
C GLN A 110 -19.37 12.73 1.39
N ASP A 111 -20.08 13.84 1.26
CA ASP A 111 -21.43 13.89 0.66
C ASP A 111 -21.45 13.69 -0.87
N ARG A 112 -20.29 13.81 -1.50
CA ARG A 112 -20.13 13.61 -2.96
C ARG A 112 -19.74 12.20 -3.33
N LEU A 113 -19.47 11.33 -2.36
CA LEU A 113 -19.13 9.93 -2.60
C LEU A 113 -20.37 9.16 -3.07
N SER A 114 -20.14 8.20 -3.97
CA SER A 114 -21.17 7.21 -4.29
C SER A 114 -21.55 6.40 -3.04
N SER A 115 -22.73 5.77 -3.02
CA SER A 115 -23.16 4.96 -1.88
C SER A 115 -22.15 3.90 -1.48
N LYS A 116 -21.56 3.19 -2.46
CA LYS A 116 -20.54 2.16 -2.22
C LYS A 116 -19.23 2.76 -1.67
N SER A 117 -18.76 3.86 -2.25
CA SER A 117 -17.52 4.52 -1.77
C SER A 117 -17.71 5.11 -0.37
N ARG A 118 -18.91 5.59 -0.06
CA ARG A 118 -19.25 6.10 1.27
C ARG A 118 -19.23 4.96 2.29
N GLN A 119 -19.83 3.82 2.00
CA GLN A 119 -19.78 2.66 2.87
C GLN A 119 -18.33 2.25 3.19
N VAL A 120 -17.49 2.10 2.17
CA VAL A 120 -16.06 1.77 2.34
C VAL A 120 -15.34 2.83 3.19
N TYR A 121 -15.60 4.11 2.94
CA TYR A 121 -15.03 5.20 3.73
C TYR A 121 -15.45 5.13 5.21
N GLU A 122 -16.74 4.90 5.51
CA GLU A 122 -17.25 4.77 6.87
C GLU A 122 -16.67 3.55 7.59
N GLU A 123 -16.54 2.41 6.90
CA GLU A 123 -15.88 1.21 7.43
C GLU A 123 -14.41 1.49 7.78
N ILE A 124 -13.66 2.13 6.89
CA ILE A 124 -12.28 2.54 7.14
C ILE A 124 -12.20 3.47 8.36
N ARG A 125 -13.10 4.45 8.46
CA ARG A 125 -13.11 5.40 9.57
C ARG A 125 -13.45 4.78 10.92
N SER A 126 -14.07 3.62 10.95
CA SER A 126 -14.33 2.89 12.18
C SER A 126 -13.07 2.42 12.92
N PHE A 127 -11.97 2.14 12.18
CA PHE A 127 -10.69 1.70 12.76
C PHE A 127 -9.51 2.64 12.46
N PHE A 128 -9.65 3.52 11.49
CA PHE A 128 -8.67 4.56 11.17
C PHE A 128 -9.31 5.95 11.32
N PRO A 129 -9.35 6.52 12.53
CA PRO A 129 -9.94 7.83 12.76
C PRO A 129 -9.15 8.95 12.06
N VAL A 130 -9.84 10.06 11.79
CA VAL A 130 -9.18 11.29 11.30
C VAL A 130 -8.14 11.72 12.33
N PHE A 131 -6.95 12.10 11.88
CA PHE A 131 -5.91 12.58 12.76
C PHE A 131 -5.27 13.88 12.24
N THR A 132 -4.86 14.70 13.19
CA THR A 132 -4.13 15.97 12.97
C THR A 132 -2.75 15.94 13.61
N ASN A 133 -2.60 15.18 14.68
CA ASN A 133 -1.33 14.98 15.38
C ASN A 133 -0.68 13.67 14.93
N ASP A 134 0.63 13.72 14.73
CA ASP A 134 1.39 12.55 14.32
C ASP A 134 1.41 11.48 15.42
N THR A 135 1.09 10.26 15.03
CA THR A 135 1.18 9.07 15.87
C THR A 135 1.67 7.89 15.03
N PRO A 136 2.30 6.87 15.64
CA PRO A 136 2.65 5.66 14.92
C PRO A 136 1.43 5.02 14.26
N LYS A 137 1.51 4.68 12.96
CA LYS A 137 0.39 4.18 12.15
C LYS A 137 0.45 2.68 11.84
N TYR A 138 1.38 1.95 12.44
CA TYR A 138 1.57 0.54 12.10
C TYR A 138 0.34 -0.33 12.42
N LYS A 139 -0.36 -0.04 13.53
CA LYS A 139 -1.59 -0.78 13.90
C LYS A 139 -2.73 -0.54 12.92
N GLU A 140 -2.92 0.71 12.54
CA GLU A 140 -3.95 1.08 11.54
C GLU A 140 -3.61 0.50 10.16
N ILE A 141 -2.33 0.40 9.80
CA ILE A 141 -1.90 -0.27 8.56
C ILE A 141 -2.24 -1.76 8.64
N GLU A 142 -1.94 -2.44 9.75
CA GLU A 142 -2.29 -3.86 9.94
C GLU A 142 -3.80 -4.09 9.86
N MET A 143 -4.61 -3.28 10.53
CA MET A 143 -6.07 -3.35 10.46
C MET A 143 -6.60 -3.13 9.06
N MET A 144 -5.99 -2.20 8.30
CA MET A 144 -6.35 -1.96 6.90
C MET A 144 -5.99 -3.14 6.00
N ILE A 145 -4.84 -3.77 6.21
CA ILE A 145 -4.45 -5.00 5.48
C ILE A 145 -5.48 -6.11 5.74
N ASP A 146 -5.87 -6.31 7.00
CA ASP A 146 -6.86 -7.32 7.37
C ASP A 146 -8.24 -7.02 6.77
N TYR A 147 -8.63 -5.75 6.74
CA TYR A 147 -9.85 -5.32 6.07
C TYR A 147 -9.83 -5.65 4.57
N LEU A 148 -8.77 -5.26 3.86
CA LEU A 148 -8.64 -5.51 2.42
C LEU A 148 -8.62 -7.01 2.09
N LYS A 149 -8.00 -7.86 2.91
CA LYS A 149 -7.99 -9.32 2.73
C LYS A 149 -9.35 -9.98 2.97
N LYS A 150 -10.25 -9.36 3.73
CA LYS A 150 -11.61 -9.88 3.95
C LYS A 150 -12.55 -9.59 2.79
N GLU A 151 -12.40 -8.42 2.16
CA GLU A 151 -13.21 -8.01 1.01
C GLU A 151 -12.92 -8.83 -0.26
N ASP A 152 -11.78 -9.53 -0.34
CA ASP A 152 -11.41 -10.42 -1.45
C ASP A 152 -12.08 -11.81 -1.38
N LYS A 153 -13.02 -12.04 -0.47
CA LYS A 153 -13.79 -13.29 -0.36
C LYS A 153 -15.20 -13.10 -0.88
#